data_2547e7a39fcf741cb8d258ebfeb8f7e7
#
_entry.id   2547e7a39fcf741cb8d258ebfeb8f7e7
#
_cell.length_a   1.000
_cell.length_b   1.000
_cell.length_c   1.000
_cell.angle_alpha   90.00
_cell.angle_beta   90.00
_cell.angle_gamma   90.00
#
_symmetry.space_group_name_H-M   'P 1'
#
loop_
_entity.id
_entity.type
_entity.pdbx_description
1 polymer ?
#
loop_
_entity_poly.entity_id
_entity_poly.type
_entity_poly.pdbx_seq_one_letter_code
_entity_poly.pdbx_strand_id
1 'polypeptide(L)'
;MNAPLRTATMIALATLLCAPAGAPPAGAQARKMTVGQTGTNPGTALFFIAQKEKFFQKHGLDVSIVKSNTAAAVQAMLGGSMDMATGSGAAAFVTATLEGAPPFVLVGSWVNVFPYKVMAVKEIAKVEDLKGKTGHIGAPFGTIPDTALRFALTKLKIDPDKDVKLVQIASANPATILASMDKGDVQFGILAAPFDRVAERRGYHTLLALPDLGIPWQQNGEWLQKSYLESHRDNVVRFMRAISDAMRFYFQQKDTTVRYLSEFIGSKPEDTEYAYQLFAKWADRNPRPRADTIQTTLQAIKKNTPKAAGANPASFIDTSIVDQLAKEGYYK
;
A
#
# COMPACT_ATOMS: atom_id res chain seq x y z
N MET A 1 -48.60 76.89 -52.56
CA MET A 1 -49.32 75.61 -52.39
C MET A 1 -48.43 74.71 -51.63
N ASN A 2 -48.72 74.47 -50.38
CA ASN A 2 -47.90 73.90 -49.35
C ASN A 2 -48.02 72.35 -49.34
N ALA A 3 -46.92 71.64 -49.34
CA ALA A 3 -46.87 70.21 -49.03
C ALA A 3 -46.15 69.98 -47.67
N PRO A 4 -46.65 69.14 -46.76
CA PRO A 4 -46.07 69.02 -45.42
C PRO A 4 -44.96 67.98 -45.39
N LEU A 5 -43.94 68.30 -44.60
CA LEU A 5 -42.84 67.42 -44.17
C LEU A 5 -43.40 66.27 -43.35
N ARG A 6 -43.07 65.04 -43.71
CA ARG A 6 -43.26 63.86 -42.88
C ARG A 6 -41.96 63.49 -42.15
N THR A 7 -42.00 63.66 -40.86
CA THR A 7 -40.96 63.26 -39.93
C THR A 7 -40.94 61.70 -39.80
N ALA A 8 -39.87 61.03 -40.20
CA ALA A 8 -39.69 59.62 -40.00
C ALA A 8 -38.97 59.38 -38.67
N THR A 9 -39.66 58.80 -37.71
CA THR A 9 -39.12 58.39 -36.42
C THR A 9 -38.37 57.06 -36.59
N MET A 10 -37.05 57.08 -36.49
CA MET A 10 -36.24 55.86 -36.43
C MET A 10 -36.37 55.21 -35.05
N ILE A 11 -36.96 54.01 -34.98
CA ILE A 11 -36.93 53.11 -33.80
C ILE A 11 -35.69 52.32 -33.90
N ALA A 12 -34.71 52.63 -33.03
CA ALA A 12 -33.50 51.80 -32.87
C ALA A 12 -33.83 50.49 -32.08
N LEU A 13 -33.86 49.36 -32.78
CA LEU A 13 -34.04 48.05 -32.20
C LEU A 13 -32.70 47.61 -31.59
N ALA A 14 -32.54 47.72 -30.26
CA ALA A 14 -31.40 47.20 -29.53
C ALA A 14 -31.51 45.67 -29.45
N THR A 15 -30.82 44.96 -30.33
CA THR A 15 -30.61 43.50 -30.23
C THR A 15 -29.66 43.21 -29.08
N LEU A 16 -30.22 42.75 -27.96
CA LEU A 16 -29.47 42.18 -26.84
C LEU A 16 -28.82 40.86 -27.32
N LEU A 17 -27.52 40.85 -27.61
CA LEU A 17 -26.75 39.63 -27.81
C LEU A 17 -26.67 38.90 -26.45
N CYS A 18 -27.53 37.93 -26.23
CA CYS A 18 -27.29 36.88 -25.23
C CYS A 18 -26.06 36.10 -25.67
N ALA A 19 -24.89 36.38 -25.06
CA ALA A 19 -23.73 35.50 -25.14
C ALA A 19 -24.12 34.12 -24.56
N PRO A 20 -23.90 33.02 -25.28
CA PRO A 20 -24.13 31.71 -24.67
C PRO A 20 -23.18 31.56 -23.49
N ALA A 21 -23.76 31.26 -22.31
CA ALA A 21 -23.01 30.88 -21.11
C ALA A 21 -21.96 29.85 -21.53
N GLY A 22 -20.69 30.16 -21.25
CA GLY A 22 -19.52 29.35 -21.69
C GLY A 22 -19.76 27.87 -21.48
N ALA A 23 -19.61 27.13 -22.55
CA ALA A 23 -19.45 25.68 -22.48
C ALA A 23 -18.33 25.37 -21.49
N PRO A 24 -18.48 24.37 -20.59
CA PRO A 24 -17.39 23.98 -19.73
C PRO A 24 -16.17 23.66 -20.62
N PRO A 25 -14.94 23.98 -20.18
CA PRO A 25 -13.75 23.71 -20.99
C PRO A 25 -13.76 22.25 -21.39
N ALA A 26 -13.63 21.97 -22.69
CA ALA A 26 -13.54 20.65 -23.28
C ALA A 26 -12.59 19.82 -22.42
N GLY A 27 -13.07 18.68 -21.88
CA GLY A 27 -12.45 17.94 -20.82
C GLY A 27 -10.95 17.74 -21.04
N ALA A 28 -10.15 18.28 -20.14
CA ALA A 28 -8.74 17.99 -20.09
C ALA A 28 -8.60 16.47 -20.10
N GLN A 29 -7.98 15.91 -21.12
CA GLN A 29 -7.79 14.47 -21.27
C GLN A 29 -7.21 13.92 -19.96
N ALA A 30 -7.85 12.90 -19.38
CA ALA A 30 -7.39 12.29 -18.13
C ALA A 30 -5.93 11.82 -18.30
N ARG A 31 -5.09 12.15 -17.33
CA ARG A 31 -3.67 11.81 -17.38
C ARG A 31 -3.50 10.34 -17.10
N LYS A 32 -2.84 9.64 -17.99
CA LYS A 32 -2.57 8.21 -17.84
C LYS A 32 -1.49 7.96 -16.80
N MET A 33 -1.66 6.91 -16.00
CA MET A 33 -0.70 6.46 -15.03
C MET A 33 -0.77 4.94 -14.89
N THR A 34 0.38 4.26 -14.98
CA THR A 34 0.50 2.81 -14.76
C THR A 34 1.03 2.54 -13.37
N VAL A 35 0.25 1.83 -12.56
CA VAL A 35 0.56 1.58 -11.16
C VAL A 35 0.63 0.08 -10.88
N GLY A 36 1.76 -0.37 -10.36
CA GLY A 36 1.96 -1.74 -9.93
C GLY A 36 1.39 -1.97 -8.53
N GLN A 37 0.39 -2.83 -8.40
CA GLN A 37 -0.14 -3.22 -7.11
C GLN A 37 0.55 -4.49 -6.61
N THR A 38 1.22 -4.41 -5.45
CA THR A 38 1.89 -5.55 -4.84
C THR A 38 1.07 -6.09 -3.68
N GLY A 39 0.77 -7.40 -3.75
CA GLY A 39 0.01 -8.09 -2.72
C GLY A 39 -1.51 -7.85 -2.75
N THR A 40 -2.22 -8.68 -1.98
CA THR A 40 -3.67 -8.62 -1.80
C THR A 40 -3.96 -8.67 -0.30
N ASN A 41 -4.22 -7.52 0.30
CA ASN A 41 -4.46 -7.35 1.73
C ASN A 41 -5.36 -6.11 1.96
N PRO A 42 -5.87 -5.88 3.18
CA PRO A 42 -6.76 -4.75 3.45
C PRO A 42 -6.18 -3.38 3.06
N GLY A 43 -4.86 -3.18 3.22
CA GLY A 43 -4.20 -1.91 2.87
C GLY A 43 -4.15 -1.67 1.36
N THR A 44 -3.94 -2.73 0.56
CA THR A 44 -3.94 -2.62 -0.91
C THR A 44 -5.34 -2.54 -1.50
N ALA A 45 -6.38 -2.86 -0.74
CA ALA A 45 -7.77 -2.69 -1.16
C ALA A 45 -8.18 -1.22 -1.35
N LEU A 46 -7.42 -0.25 -0.81
CA LEU A 46 -7.66 1.17 -1.06
C LEU A 46 -7.66 1.50 -2.57
N PHE A 47 -6.81 0.82 -3.36
CA PHE A 47 -6.76 1.02 -4.81
C PHE A 47 -7.97 0.44 -5.51
N PHE A 48 -8.43 -0.72 -5.05
CA PHE A 48 -9.67 -1.32 -5.52
C PHE A 48 -10.88 -0.43 -5.22
N ILE A 49 -10.95 0.13 -4.01
CA ILE A 49 -11.98 1.12 -3.63
C ILE A 49 -11.88 2.35 -4.53
N ALA A 50 -10.67 2.89 -4.74
CA ALA A 50 -10.49 4.07 -5.57
C ALA A 50 -10.93 3.86 -7.02
N GLN A 51 -10.78 2.64 -7.56
CA GLN A 51 -11.31 2.26 -8.88
C GLN A 51 -12.83 2.12 -8.87
N LYS A 52 -13.40 1.37 -7.91
CA LYS A 52 -14.85 1.15 -7.80
C LYS A 52 -15.63 2.45 -7.64
N GLU A 53 -15.12 3.35 -6.80
CA GLU A 53 -15.73 4.65 -6.49
C GLU A 53 -15.29 5.77 -7.45
N LYS A 54 -14.51 5.44 -8.50
CA LYS A 54 -14.04 6.38 -9.53
C LYS A 54 -13.25 7.58 -8.97
N PHE A 55 -12.54 7.39 -7.83
CA PHE A 55 -11.78 8.49 -7.23
C PHE A 55 -10.59 8.92 -8.10
N PHE A 56 -9.99 8.01 -8.88
CA PHE A 56 -8.95 8.40 -9.84
C PHE A 56 -9.52 9.35 -10.90
N GLN A 57 -10.66 9.01 -11.50
CA GLN A 57 -11.31 9.85 -12.52
C GLN A 57 -11.77 11.19 -11.93
N LYS A 58 -12.29 11.19 -10.69
CA LYS A 58 -12.65 12.43 -9.95
C LYS A 58 -11.45 13.39 -9.86
N HIS A 59 -10.25 12.86 -9.73
CA HIS A 59 -9.02 13.65 -9.70
C HIS A 59 -8.32 13.79 -11.07
N GLY A 60 -9.01 13.44 -12.18
CA GLY A 60 -8.48 13.62 -13.54
C GLY A 60 -7.37 12.67 -13.93
N LEU A 61 -7.35 11.46 -13.33
CA LEU A 61 -6.43 10.37 -13.66
C LEU A 61 -7.16 9.21 -14.34
N ASP A 62 -6.49 8.62 -15.34
CA ASP A 62 -6.77 7.32 -15.93
C ASP A 62 -5.69 6.35 -15.45
N VAL A 63 -6.01 5.57 -14.42
CA VAL A 63 -5.04 4.69 -13.74
C VAL A 63 -5.23 3.26 -14.18
N SER A 64 -4.20 2.69 -14.81
CA SER A 64 -4.08 1.27 -15.10
C SER A 64 -3.37 0.57 -13.93
N ILE A 65 -4.06 -0.34 -13.22
CA ILE A 65 -3.48 -1.12 -12.13
C ILE A 65 -3.01 -2.47 -12.66
N VAL A 66 -1.73 -2.76 -12.48
CA VAL A 66 -1.08 -4.03 -12.86
C VAL A 66 -0.71 -4.80 -11.61
N LYS A 67 -1.22 -6.03 -11.46
CA LYS A 67 -0.79 -6.92 -10.36
C LYS A 67 0.67 -7.28 -10.57
N SER A 68 1.48 -7.12 -9.55
CA SER A 68 2.93 -7.32 -9.58
C SER A 68 3.43 -7.86 -8.24
N ASN A 69 4.68 -8.26 -8.18
CA ASN A 69 5.45 -8.35 -6.94
C ASN A 69 6.46 -7.20 -6.88
N THR A 70 7.02 -6.94 -5.70
CA THR A 70 7.88 -5.77 -5.51
C THR A 70 9.12 -5.81 -6.42
N ALA A 71 9.75 -6.97 -6.64
CA ALA A 71 10.92 -7.07 -7.50
C ALA A 71 10.59 -6.79 -8.96
N ALA A 72 9.49 -7.34 -9.47
CA ALA A 72 9.00 -7.06 -10.83
C ALA A 72 8.60 -5.60 -10.98
N ALA A 73 8.00 -4.98 -9.96
CA ALA A 73 7.65 -3.56 -9.97
C ALA A 73 8.90 -2.67 -10.08
N VAL A 74 9.97 -2.98 -9.33
CA VAL A 74 11.26 -2.27 -9.45
C VAL A 74 11.77 -2.33 -10.89
N GLN A 75 11.80 -3.53 -11.51
CA GLN A 75 12.28 -3.67 -12.89
C GLN A 75 11.39 -2.95 -13.91
N ALA A 76 10.08 -3.02 -13.76
CA ALA A 76 9.14 -2.33 -14.64
C ALA A 76 9.28 -0.80 -14.55
N MET A 77 9.53 -0.26 -13.35
CA MET A 77 9.77 1.17 -13.15
C MET A 77 11.13 1.60 -13.73
N LEU A 78 12.17 0.78 -13.58
CA LEU A 78 13.47 1.04 -14.22
C LEU A 78 13.38 1.01 -15.75
N GLY A 79 12.55 0.13 -16.29
CA GLY A 79 12.27 0.03 -17.73
C GLY A 79 11.25 1.06 -18.26
N GLY A 80 10.68 1.94 -17.41
CA GLY A 80 9.72 2.98 -17.80
C GLY A 80 8.32 2.47 -18.19
N SER A 81 8.00 1.19 -17.91
CA SER A 81 6.66 0.61 -18.18
C SER A 81 5.69 0.75 -17.00
N MET A 82 6.17 1.26 -15.86
CA MET A 82 5.39 1.47 -14.65
C MET A 82 5.85 2.78 -13.99
N ASP A 83 4.90 3.60 -13.57
CA ASP A 83 5.15 4.93 -12.99
C ASP A 83 5.34 4.88 -11.47
N MET A 84 4.59 4.00 -10.81
CA MET A 84 4.53 3.89 -9.35
C MET A 84 4.26 2.45 -8.94
N ALA A 85 4.80 2.03 -7.80
CA ALA A 85 4.42 0.79 -7.13
C ALA A 85 3.69 1.12 -5.82
N THR A 86 2.58 0.43 -5.59
CA THR A 86 1.70 0.64 -4.44
C THR A 86 1.55 -0.61 -3.60
N GLY A 87 1.34 -0.44 -2.30
CA GLY A 87 1.23 -1.55 -1.36
C GLY A 87 2.54 -2.28 -1.11
N SER A 88 3.65 -1.71 -1.53
CA SER A 88 4.99 -2.30 -1.50
C SER A 88 5.73 -1.97 -0.20
N GLY A 89 6.50 -2.94 0.29
CA GLY A 89 7.51 -2.71 1.32
C GLY A 89 8.80 -2.12 0.77
N ALA A 90 9.62 -1.52 1.65
CA ALA A 90 10.79 -0.72 1.27
C ALA A 90 11.98 -1.53 0.72
N ALA A 91 12.17 -2.79 1.15
CA ALA A 91 13.44 -3.50 1.00
C ALA A 91 13.98 -3.52 -0.45
N ALA A 92 13.15 -3.87 -1.44
CA ALA A 92 13.62 -3.98 -2.83
C ALA A 92 14.00 -2.61 -3.44
N PHE A 93 13.25 -1.54 -3.14
CA PHE A 93 13.54 -0.18 -3.65
C PHE A 93 14.79 0.40 -3.01
N VAL A 94 14.95 0.19 -1.71
CA VAL A 94 16.15 0.61 -0.96
C VAL A 94 17.37 -0.16 -1.48
N THR A 95 17.28 -1.48 -1.62
CA THR A 95 18.38 -2.29 -2.17
C THR A 95 18.74 -1.84 -3.57
N ALA A 96 17.78 -1.70 -4.50
CA ALA A 96 18.03 -1.27 -5.87
C ALA A 96 18.76 0.09 -5.91
N THR A 97 18.29 1.07 -5.13
CA THR A 97 18.94 2.39 -5.03
C THR A 97 20.37 2.28 -4.50
N LEU A 98 20.61 1.49 -3.45
CA LEU A 98 21.95 1.30 -2.87
C LEU A 98 22.90 0.57 -3.82
N GLU A 99 22.38 -0.31 -4.69
CA GLU A 99 23.16 -1.01 -5.71
C GLU A 99 23.38 -0.20 -7.00
N GLY A 100 22.93 1.06 -7.03
CA GLY A 100 23.25 2.01 -8.10
C GLY A 100 22.13 2.25 -9.11
N ALA A 101 20.92 1.75 -8.87
CA ALA A 101 19.76 2.14 -9.67
C ALA A 101 19.40 3.62 -9.43
N PRO A 102 18.71 4.29 -10.38
CA PRO A 102 18.11 5.59 -10.15
C PRO A 102 17.33 5.64 -8.83
N PRO A 103 17.45 6.73 -8.05
CA PRO A 103 16.88 6.78 -6.70
C PRO A 103 15.36 6.59 -6.69
N PHE A 104 14.90 5.67 -5.83
CA PHE A 104 13.49 5.51 -5.48
C PHE A 104 13.18 6.27 -4.20
N VAL A 105 11.97 6.84 -4.13
CA VAL A 105 11.45 7.53 -2.95
C VAL A 105 10.06 7.04 -2.58
N LEU A 106 9.82 6.98 -1.28
CA LEU A 106 8.53 6.69 -0.65
C LEU A 106 7.79 8.00 -0.44
N VAL A 107 6.61 8.16 -1.04
CA VAL A 107 5.79 9.38 -0.96
C VAL A 107 4.56 9.24 -0.08
N GLY A 108 4.21 8.01 0.32
CA GLY A 108 3.11 7.72 1.24
C GLY A 108 3.31 6.37 1.91
N SER A 109 2.85 6.23 3.17
CA SER A 109 2.90 4.96 3.91
C SER A 109 1.70 4.84 4.86
N TRP A 110 0.84 3.85 4.61
CA TRP A 110 -0.44 3.68 5.32
C TRP A 110 -0.35 2.75 6.52
N VAL A 111 0.53 1.74 6.48
CA VAL A 111 0.75 0.77 7.55
C VAL A 111 2.23 0.71 7.88
N ASN A 112 2.57 1.10 9.11
CA ASN A 112 3.93 1.26 9.59
C ASN A 112 4.28 0.27 10.72
N VAL A 113 3.68 -0.93 10.69
CA VAL A 113 3.93 -2.07 11.57
C VAL A 113 4.01 -3.36 10.78
N PHE A 114 4.54 -4.42 11.36
CA PHE A 114 4.39 -5.77 10.81
C PHE A 114 3.01 -6.34 11.14
N PRO A 115 2.03 -6.42 10.20
CA PRO A 115 0.66 -6.86 10.49
C PRO A 115 0.54 -8.39 10.50
N TYR A 116 1.49 -9.06 11.13
CA TYR A 116 1.59 -10.52 11.14
C TYR A 116 1.51 -11.09 12.55
N LYS A 117 1.03 -12.33 12.63
CA LYS A 117 1.13 -13.17 13.81
C LYS A 117 1.92 -14.44 13.49
N VAL A 118 2.66 -14.93 14.46
CA VAL A 118 3.19 -16.29 14.45
C VAL A 118 2.13 -17.18 15.07
N MET A 119 1.55 -18.06 14.26
CA MET A 119 0.58 -19.07 14.67
C MET A 119 1.33 -20.38 14.91
N ALA A 120 1.00 -21.09 15.98
CA ALA A 120 1.70 -22.30 16.38
C ALA A 120 0.74 -23.43 16.81
N VAL A 121 1.23 -24.65 16.78
CA VAL A 121 0.59 -25.82 17.37
C VAL A 121 0.58 -25.71 18.91
N LYS A 122 -0.35 -26.38 19.58
CA LYS A 122 -0.58 -26.26 21.04
C LYS A 122 0.64 -26.58 21.89
N GLU A 123 1.53 -27.45 21.40
CA GLU A 123 2.74 -27.90 22.06
C GLU A 123 3.83 -26.82 22.16
N ILE A 124 3.72 -25.75 21.40
CA ILE A 124 4.62 -24.59 21.45
C ILE A 124 3.93 -23.50 22.27
N ALA A 125 4.17 -23.49 23.57
CA ALA A 125 3.47 -22.56 24.49
C ALA A 125 4.12 -21.17 24.56
N LYS A 126 5.42 -21.07 24.31
CA LYS A 126 6.21 -19.82 24.37
C LYS A 126 7.23 -19.76 23.23
N VAL A 127 7.75 -18.57 23.00
CA VAL A 127 8.63 -18.30 21.85
C VAL A 127 9.91 -19.15 21.87
N GLU A 128 10.46 -19.44 23.06
CA GLU A 128 11.64 -20.28 23.23
C GLU A 128 11.43 -21.72 22.76
N ASP A 129 10.19 -22.21 22.76
CA ASP A 129 9.83 -23.57 22.32
C ASP A 129 9.91 -23.70 20.78
N LEU A 130 10.10 -22.60 20.04
CA LEU A 130 10.36 -22.62 18.60
C LEU A 130 11.70 -23.25 18.24
N LYS A 131 12.68 -23.32 19.18
CA LYS A 131 13.99 -23.90 18.91
C LYS A 131 13.88 -25.35 18.49
N GLY A 132 14.55 -25.69 17.38
CA GLY A 132 14.50 -27.01 16.75
C GLY A 132 13.22 -27.30 15.95
N LYS A 133 12.28 -26.35 15.86
CA LYS A 133 11.02 -26.54 15.13
C LYS A 133 11.11 -26.03 13.70
N THR A 134 10.22 -26.56 12.86
CA THR A 134 10.06 -26.13 11.46
C THR A 134 8.93 -25.12 11.34
N GLY A 135 9.20 -23.97 10.72
CA GLY A 135 8.23 -22.92 10.46
C GLY A 135 8.05 -22.65 8.97
N HIS A 136 6.83 -22.25 8.58
CA HIS A 136 6.47 -21.94 7.19
C HIS A 136 6.25 -20.45 7.01
N ILE A 137 6.90 -19.86 5.99
CA ILE A 137 6.81 -18.41 5.70
C ILE A 137 5.60 -18.08 4.83
N GLY A 138 5.11 -19.02 4.02
CA GLY A 138 3.99 -18.80 3.11
C GLY A 138 4.32 -17.92 1.89
N ALA A 139 5.60 -17.65 1.68
CA ALA A 139 6.11 -16.82 0.61
C ALA A 139 7.58 -17.16 0.32
N PRO A 140 8.19 -16.70 -0.78
CA PRO A 140 9.62 -16.81 -1.02
C PRO A 140 10.46 -16.09 0.05
N PHE A 141 11.68 -16.57 0.26
CA PHE A 141 12.67 -15.88 1.09
C PHE A 141 12.98 -14.48 0.53
N GLY A 142 13.30 -13.54 1.41
CA GLY A 142 13.54 -12.14 1.07
C GLY A 142 12.27 -11.29 0.91
N THR A 143 11.09 -11.90 1.02
CA THR A 143 9.80 -11.16 1.05
C THR A 143 9.50 -10.56 2.43
N ILE A 144 8.46 -9.75 2.51
CA ILE A 144 8.08 -9.10 3.78
C ILE A 144 7.79 -10.10 4.90
N PRO A 145 7.01 -11.19 4.71
CA PRO A 145 6.78 -12.18 5.77
C PRO A 145 8.07 -12.83 6.27
N ASP A 146 9.00 -13.17 5.37
CA ASP A 146 10.31 -13.72 5.75
C ASP A 146 11.11 -12.71 6.59
N THR A 147 11.21 -11.48 6.10
CA THR A 147 11.92 -10.41 6.82
C THR A 147 11.29 -10.15 8.19
N ALA A 148 9.95 -10.10 8.27
CA ALA A 148 9.21 -9.88 9.52
C ALA A 148 9.50 -10.98 10.54
N LEU A 149 9.41 -12.26 10.14
CA LEU A 149 9.64 -13.39 11.03
C LEU A 149 11.10 -13.43 11.51
N ARG A 150 12.07 -13.32 10.59
CA ARG A 150 13.50 -13.32 10.94
C ARG A 150 13.87 -12.18 11.87
N PHE A 151 13.34 -10.97 11.60
CA PHE A 151 13.60 -9.81 12.45
C PHE A 151 12.99 -9.97 13.84
N ALA A 152 11.76 -10.48 13.94
CA ALA A 152 11.10 -10.76 15.21
C ALA A 152 11.85 -11.82 16.02
N LEU A 153 12.24 -12.95 15.40
CA LEU A 153 13.02 -14.00 16.04
C LEU A 153 14.35 -13.46 16.57
N THR A 154 15.08 -12.67 15.76
CA THR A 154 16.35 -12.06 16.18
C THR A 154 16.17 -11.12 17.38
N LYS A 155 15.09 -10.31 17.40
CA LYS A 155 14.76 -9.45 18.55
C LYS A 155 14.49 -10.26 19.83
N LEU A 156 13.94 -11.44 19.68
CA LEU A 156 13.64 -12.39 20.78
C LEU A 156 14.82 -13.35 21.09
N LYS A 157 16.03 -13.06 20.58
CA LYS A 157 17.25 -13.82 20.80
C LYS A 157 17.17 -15.28 20.27
N ILE A 158 16.39 -15.50 19.22
CA ILE A 158 16.36 -16.75 18.45
C ILE A 158 17.06 -16.48 17.12
N ASP A 159 18.08 -17.27 16.82
CA ASP A 159 18.78 -17.19 15.52
C ASP A 159 17.90 -17.87 14.44
N PRO A 160 17.35 -17.10 13.47
CA PRO A 160 16.46 -17.67 12.46
C PRO A 160 17.14 -18.61 11.46
N ASP A 161 18.48 -18.66 11.44
CA ASP A 161 19.25 -19.53 10.54
C ASP A 161 19.78 -20.79 11.25
N LYS A 162 19.80 -20.78 12.60
CA LYS A 162 20.37 -21.90 13.40
C LYS A 162 19.37 -22.54 14.34
N ASP A 163 18.52 -21.72 15.00
CA ASP A 163 17.64 -22.21 16.06
C ASP A 163 16.32 -22.79 15.51
N VAL A 164 15.92 -22.43 14.28
CA VAL A 164 14.68 -22.89 13.65
C VAL A 164 14.94 -23.31 12.20
N LYS A 165 14.10 -24.20 11.67
CA LYS A 165 14.11 -24.54 10.25
C LYS A 165 12.98 -23.78 9.54
N LEU A 166 13.31 -22.78 8.72
CA LEU A 166 12.33 -22.05 7.95
C LEU A 166 12.17 -22.65 6.55
N VAL A 167 10.92 -22.85 6.11
CA VAL A 167 10.58 -23.33 4.77
C VAL A 167 9.79 -22.28 4.01
N GLN A 168 9.97 -22.24 2.69
CA GLN A 168 9.35 -21.30 1.77
C GLN A 168 8.53 -22.01 0.69
N ILE A 169 7.71 -21.25 -0.03
CA ILE A 169 7.04 -21.69 -1.27
C ILE A 169 7.31 -20.68 -2.37
N ALA A 170 7.18 -21.13 -3.63
CA ALA A 170 7.47 -20.29 -4.80
C ALA A 170 6.51 -19.11 -4.98
N SER A 171 5.28 -19.23 -4.50
CA SER A 171 4.26 -18.17 -4.61
C SER A 171 3.65 -17.83 -3.25
N ALA A 172 3.36 -16.55 -3.02
CA ALA A 172 2.72 -16.12 -1.77
C ALA A 172 1.28 -16.67 -1.68
N ASN A 173 1.08 -17.69 -0.84
CA ASN A 173 -0.21 -18.28 -0.56
C ASN A 173 -0.32 -18.69 0.91
N PRO A 174 -0.94 -17.88 1.78
CA PRO A 174 -1.08 -18.18 3.20
C PRO A 174 -1.83 -19.48 3.51
N ALA A 175 -2.71 -19.94 2.63
CA ALA A 175 -3.44 -21.20 2.84
C ALA A 175 -2.50 -22.43 2.86
N THR A 176 -1.33 -22.35 2.21
CA THR A 176 -0.35 -23.44 2.23
C THR A 176 0.30 -23.62 3.58
N ILE A 177 0.42 -22.55 4.38
CA ILE A 177 0.91 -22.63 5.77
C ILE A 177 -0.03 -23.54 6.57
N LEU A 178 -1.34 -23.27 6.50
CA LEU A 178 -2.34 -24.04 7.23
C LEU A 178 -2.36 -25.51 6.77
N ALA A 179 -2.27 -25.76 5.48
CA ALA A 179 -2.22 -27.12 4.93
C ALA A 179 -0.97 -27.90 5.42
N SER A 180 0.18 -27.23 5.53
CA SER A 180 1.40 -27.85 6.06
C SER A 180 1.35 -28.09 7.56
N MET A 181 0.70 -27.18 8.31
CA MET A 181 0.44 -27.36 9.75
C MET A 181 -0.54 -28.52 9.99
N ASP A 182 -1.62 -28.61 9.22
CA ASP A 182 -2.62 -29.70 9.32
C ASP A 182 -2.00 -31.07 9.04
N LYS A 183 -0.98 -31.16 8.19
CA LYS A 183 -0.21 -32.39 7.91
C LYS A 183 0.85 -32.70 8.96
N GLY A 184 1.17 -31.75 9.83
CA GLY A 184 2.27 -31.89 10.80
C GLY A 184 3.67 -31.62 10.20
N ASP A 185 3.77 -31.22 8.93
CA ASP A 185 5.06 -30.93 8.27
C ASP A 185 5.79 -29.74 8.93
N VAL A 186 5.01 -28.78 9.47
CA VAL A 186 5.52 -27.60 10.16
C VAL A 186 4.73 -27.36 11.45
N GLN A 187 5.38 -26.79 12.47
CA GLN A 187 4.80 -26.58 13.79
C GLN A 187 4.36 -25.13 14.01
N PHE A 188 4.83 -24.21 13.17
CA PHE A 188 4.41 -22.80 13.23
C PHE A 188 4.44 -22.15 11.84
N GLY A 189 3.78 -21.01 11.73
CA GLY A 189 3.77 -20.21 10.51
C GLY A 189 3.47 -18.76 10.76
N ILE A 190 3.88 -17.87 9.84
CA ILE A 190 3.60 -16.45 9.91
C ILE A 190 2.38 -16.12 9.04
N LEU A 191 1.34 -15.60 9.64
CA LEU A 191 0.07 -15.27 8.98
C LEU A 191 -0.36 -13.83 9.26
N ALA A 192 -1.01 -13.24 8.27
CA ALA A 192 -1.75 -11.98 8.43
C ALA A 192 -3.26 -12.23 8.36
N ALA A 193 -4.05 -11.24 8.80
CA ALA A 193 -5.50 -11.28 8.63
C ALA A 193 -5.88 -11.39 7.14
N PRO A 194 -6.90 -12.20 6.82
CA PRO A 194 -7.78 -12.95 7.74
C PRO A 194 -7.28 -14.37 8.09
N PHE A 195 -6.13 -14.82 7.59
CA PHE A 195 -5.68 -16.22 7.71
C PHE A 195 -5.27 -16.61 9.13
N ASP A 196 -4.83 -15.68 9.96
CA ASP A 196 -4.59 -15.89 11.39
C ASP A 196 -5.89 -16.31 12.10
N ARG A 197 -7.03 -15.71 11.75
CA ARG A 197 -8.36 -16.10 12.28
C ARG A 197 -8.78 -17.50 11.82
N VAL A 198 -8.46 -17.84 10.55
CA VAL A 198 -8.70 -19.19 10.03
C VAL A 198 -7.86 -20.21 10.79
N ALA A 199 -6.61 -19.89 11.13
CA ALA A 199 -5.74 -20.72 11.96
C ALA A 199 -6.32 -20.97 13.35
N GLU A 200 -6.81 -19.91 14.02
CA GLU A 200 -7.45 -20.02 15.34
C GLU A 200 -8.64 -20.98 15.32
N ARG A 201 -9.50 -20.92 14.29
CA ARG A 201 -10.63 -21.85 14.14
C ARG A 201 -10.21 -23.31 13.89
N ARG A 202 -8.98 -23.55 13.39
CA ARG A 202 -8.40 -24.89 13.23
C ARG A 202 -7.71 -25.38 14.50
N GLY A 203 -7.73 -24.60 15.59
CA GLY A 203 -7.13 -24.97 16.87
C GLY A 203 -5.67 -24.59 17.04
N TYR A 204 -5.10 -23.83 16.10
CA TYR A 204 -3.81 -23.17 16.30
C TYR A 204 -3.98 -21.92 17.15
N HIS A 205 -2.92 -21.48 17.82
CA HIS A 205 -2.99 -20.28 18.63
C HIS A 205 -1.98 -19.23 18.20
N THR A 206 -2.26 -17.98 18.54
CA THR A 206 -1.32 -16.89 18.38
C THR A 206 -0.22 -17.02 19.43
N LEU A 207 0.99 -17.40 18.98
CA LEU A 207 2.17 -17.46 19.84
C LEU A 207 2.79 -16.05 20.02
N LEU A 208 2.77 -15.25 18.95
CA LEU A 208 3.37 -13.93 18.92
C LEU A 208 2.60 -13.04 17.95
N ALA A 209 2.17 -11.87 18.40
CA ALA A 209 1.67 -10.80 17.52
C ALA A 209 2.80 -9.79 17.28
N LEU A 210 3.29 -9.72 16.04
CA LEU A 210 4.42 -8.85 15.70
C LEU A 210 4.14 -7.35 15.91
N PRO A 211 2.91 -6.83 15.73
CA PRO A 211 2.61 -5.43 16.03
C PRO A 211 2.87 -5.06 17.49
N ASP A 212 2.74 -6.02 18.42
CA ASP A 212 2.94 -5.77 19.86
C ASP A 212 4.42 -5.61 20.24
N LEU A 213 5.33 -5.95 19.34
CA LEU A 213 6.77 -5.74 19.52
C LEU A 213 7.18 -4.26 19.34
N GLY A 214 6.28 -3.40 18.89
CA GLY A 214 6.54 -1.96 18.68
C GLY A 214 7.64 -1.67 17.66
N ILE A 215 7.88 -2.59 16.71
CA ILE A 215 8.92 -2.44 15.68
C ILE A 215 8.36 -1.55 14.56
N PRO A 216 8.94 -0.37 14.30
CA PRO A 216 8.55 0.43 13.15
C PRO A 216 8.89 -0.30 11.87
N TRP A 217 7.91 -0.46 10.95
CA TRP A 217 8.12 -1.14 9.68
C TRP A 217 7.27 -0.53 8.59
N GLN A 218 7.85 -0.22 7.44
CA GLN A 218 7.12 0.23 6.27
C GLN A 218 6.52 -0.97 5.54
N GLN A 219 5.23 -1.23 5.77
CA GLN A 219 4.51 -2.39 5.22
C GLN A 219 3.87 -2.08 3.88
N ASN A 220 3.09 -1.02 3.79
CA ASN A 220 2.36 -0.61 2.59
C ASN A 220 2.69 0.85 2.28
N GLY A 221 3.24 1.10 1.11
CA GLY A 221 3.57 2.46 0.70
C GLY A 221 3.63 2.64 -0.81
N GLU A 222 3.76 3.90 -1.18
CA GLU A 222 3.77 4.41 -2.54
C GLU A 222 5.21 4.73 -2.92
N TRP A 223 5.79 3.87 -3.74
CA TRP A 223 7.17 4.00 -4.22
C TRP A 223 7.21 4.42 -5.67
N LEU A 224 8.08 5.37 -5.99
CA LEU A 224 8.33 5.82 -7.36
C LEU A 224 9.78 6.29 -7.53
N GLN A 225 10.22 6.44 -8.78
CA GLN A 225 11.52 7.05 -9.04
C GLN A 225 11.48 8.55 -8.71
N LYS A 226 12.54 9.05 -8.10
CA LYS A 226 12.65 10.48 -7.75
C LYS A 226 12.49 11.38 -8.99
N SER A 227 13.06 10.99 -10.12
CA SER A 227 12.91 11.69 -11.40
C SER A 227 11.47 11.77 -11.88
N TYR A 228 10.66 10.71 -11.65
CA TYR A 228 9.23 10.75 -11.97
C TYR A 228 8.48 11.72 -11.06
N LEU A 229 8.78 11.75 -9.75
CA LEU A 229 8.20 12.74 -8.85
C LEU A 229 8.49 14.17 -9.29
N GLU A 230 9.72 14.45 -9.71
CA GLU A 230 10.14 15.78 -10.16
C GLU A 230 9.43 16.21 -11.44
N SER A 231 9.29 15.30 -12.42
CA SER A 231 8.70 15.61 -13.73
C SER A 231 7.18 15.50 -13.80
N HIS A 232 6.55 14.69 -12.91
CA HIS A 232 5.11 14.39 -12.91
C HIS A 232 4.44 14.61 -11.55
N ARG A 233 4.94 15.59 -10.79
CA ARG A 233 4.46 15.89 -9.43
C ARG A 233 2.93 16.01 -9.34
N ASP A 234 2.29 16.66 -10.32
CA ASP A 234 0.84 16.83 -10.31
C ASP A 234 0.08 15.50 -10.44
N ASN A 235 0.61 14.53 -11.20
CA ASN A 235 0.03 13.17 -11.26
C ASN A 235 0.09 12.49 -9.88
N VAL A 236 1.22 12.62 -9.19
CA VAL A 236 1.42 12.03 -7.85
C VAL A 236 0.49 12.69 -6.83
N VAL A 237 0.34 14.02 -6.86
CA VAL A 237 -0.62 14.74 -5.99
C VAL A 237 -2.05 14.26 -6.23
N ARG A 238 -2.48 14.13 -7.49
CA ARG A 238 -3.83 13.64 -7.85
C ARG A 238 -4.03 12.20 -7.40
N PHE A 239 -3.03 11.34 -7.58
CA PHE A 239 -3.06 9.96 -7.13
C PHE A 239 -3.24 9.90 -5.60
N MET A 240 -2.42 10.63 -4.85
CA MET A 240 -2.50 10.65 -3.39
C MET A 240 -3.83 11.23 -2.87
N ARG A 241 -4.44 12.20 -3.58
CA ARG A 241 -5.80 12.67 -3.28
C ARG A 241 -6.83 11.57 -3.47
N ALA A 242 -6.77 10.84 -4.58
CA ALA A 242 -7.69 9.72 -4.86
C ALA A 242 -7.60 8.61 -3.78
N ILE A 243 -6.39 8.27 -3.37
CA ILE A 243 -6.19 7.29 -2.29
C ILE A 243 -6.64 7.82 -0.93
N SER A 244 -6.46 9.11 -0.67
CA SER A 244 -6.98 9.75 0.56
C SER A 244 -8.51 9.74 0.60
N ASP A 245 -9.18 9.94 -0.55
CA ASP A 245 -10.63 9.77 -0.65
C ASP A 245 -11.04 8.31 -0.41
N ALA A 246 -10.30 7.34 -0.95
CA ALA A 246 -10.53 5.91 -0.70
C ALA A 246 -10.33 5.54 0.77
N MET A 247 -9.33 6.10 1.43
CA MET A 247 -9.10 5.91 2.87
C MET A 247 -10.26 6.49 3.69
N ARG A 248 -10.73 7.68 3.35
CA ARG A 248 -11.91 8.29 3.99
C ARG A 248 -13.15 7.42 3.79
N PHE A 249 -13.40 6.95 2.57
CA PHE A 249 -14.49 6.04 2.24
C PHE A 249 -14.38 4.75 3.06
N TYR A 250 -13.18 4.18 3.18
CA TYR A 250 -12.91 2.98 3.96
C TYR A 250 -13.48 3.08 5.37
N PHE A 251 -13.27 4.21 6.05
CA PHE A 251 -13.72 4.42 7.42
C PHE A 251 -15.19 4.86 7.53
N GLN A 252 -15.69 5.60 6.56
CA GLN A 252 -17.05 6.16 6.62
C GLN A 252 -18.12 5.18 6.11
N GLN A 253 -17.76 4.25 5.23
CA GLN A 253 -18.66 3.32 4.56
C GLN A 253 -18.32 1.86 4.92
N LYS A 254 -18.36 1.53 6.22
CA LYS A 254 -17.91 0.23 6.76
C LYS A 254 -18.50 -0.96 5.99
N ASP A 255 -19.83 -1.03 5.85
CA ASP A 255 -20.50 -2.20 5.26
C ASP A 255 -20.13 -2.39 3.79
N THR A 256 -20.06 -1.30 3.03
CA THR A 256 -19.61 -1.33 1.64
C THR A 256 -18.14 -1.71 1.56
N THR A 257 -17.31 -1.19 2.47
CA THR A 257 -15.90 -1.51 2.54
C THR A 257 -15.67 -2.99 2.84
N VAL A 258 -16.38 -3.57 3.80
CA VAL A 258 -16.27 -5.02 4.11
C VAL A 258 -16.67 -5.86 2.89
N ARG A 259 -17.72 -5.50 2.17
CA ARG A 259 -18.11 -6.17 0.92
C ARG A 259 -17.02 -6.08 -0.15
N TYR A 260 -16.43 -4.89 -0.36
CA TYR A 260 -15.32 -4.69 -1.31
C TYR A 260 -14.06 -5.45 -0.92
N LEU A 261 -13.73 -5.49 0.36
CA LEU A 261 -12.64 -6.30 0.88
C LEU A 261 -12.87 -7.79 0.64
N SER A 262 -14.09 -8.27 0.86
CA SER A 262 -14.47 -9.67 0.61
C SER A 262 -14.29 -10.05 -0.86
N GLU A 263 -14.75 -9.20 -1.76
CA GLU A 263 -14.54 -9.35 -3.22
C GLU A 263 -13.05 -9.35 -3.57
N PHE A 264 -12.29 -8.41 -3.02
CA PHE A 264 -10.89 -8.20 -3.34
C PHE A 264 -9.97 -9.30 -2.81
N ILE A 265 -10.17 -9.71 -1.56
CA ILE A 265 -9.33 -10.72 -0.88
C ILE A 265 -9.81 -12.15 -1.19
N GLY A 266 -11.10 -12.32 -1.56
CA GLY A 266 -11.70 -13.64 -1.76
C GLY A 266 -11.96 -14.39 -0.46
N SER A 267 -12.29 -13.69 0.62
CA SER A 267 -12.56 -14.27 1.95
C SER A 267 -14.02 -14.12 2.37
N LYS A 268 -14.44 -14.89 3.38
CA LYS A 268 -15.79 -14.80 3.91
C LYS A 268 -16.02 -13.44 4.59
N PRO A 269 -17.25 -12.90 4.60
CA PRO A 269 -17.55 -11.59 5.19
C PRO A 269 -17.10 -11.44 6.65
N GLU A 270 -17.30 -12.48 7.49
CA GLU A 270 -16.90 -12.48 8.89
C GLU A 270 -15.37 -12.35 9.10
N ASP A 271 -14.58 -13.01 8.23
CA ASP A 271 -13.13 -12.93 8.24
C ASP A 271 -12.66 -11.59 7.69
N THR A 272 -13.40 -11.05 6.74
CA THR A 272 -13.13 -9.75 6.13
C THR A 272 -13.41 -8.62 7.09
N GLU A 273 -14.48 -8.70 7.90
CA GLU A 273 -14.76 -7.69 8.92
C GLU A 273 -13.63 -7.64 9.97
N TYR A 274 -13.12 -8.78 10.37
CA TYR A 274 -11.95 -8.84 11.25
C TYR A 274 -10.72 -8.18 10.61
N ALA A 275 -10.44 -8.47 9.34
CA ALA A 275 -9.33 -7.85 8.61
C ALA A 275 -9.53 -6.32 8.45
N TYR A 276 -10.78 -5.86 8.24
CA TYR A 276 -11.14 -4.45 8.25
C TYR A 276 -10.79 -3.78 9.58
N GLN A 277 -11.18 -4.39 10.71
CA GLN A 277 -10.93 -3.84 12.05
C GLN A 277 -9.44 -3.74 12.36
N LEU A 278 -8.65 -4.76 11.97
CA LEU A 278 -7.20 -4.72 12.17
C LEU A 278 -6.53 -3.64 11.32
N PHE A 279 -6.90 -3.51 10.05
CA PHE A 279 -6.38 -2.43 9.23
C PHE A 279 -6.76 -1.06 9.80
N ALA A 280 -8.02 -0.89 10.24
CA ALA A 280 -8.48 0.34 10.85
C ALA A 280 -7.69 0.72 12.13
N LYS A 281 -7.19 -0.28 12.87
CA LYS A 281 -6.35 -0.09 14.04
C LYS A 281 -4.93 0.37 13.70
N TRP A 282 -4.37 -0.11 12.58
CA TRP A 282 -2.95 0.12 12.23
C TRP A 282 -2.75 1.16 11.13
N ALA A 283 -3.81 1.55 10.41
CA ALA A 283 -3.69 2.50 9.32
C ALA A 283 -3.46 3.92 9.83
N ASP A 284 -2.36 4.50 9.36
CA ASP A 284 -2.09 5.92 9.52
C ASP A 284 -2.99 6.71 8.56
N ARG A 285 -3.95 7.47 9.11
CA ARG A 285 -4.82 8.33 8.29
C ARG A 285 -4.08 9.47 7.62
N ASN A 286 -2.97 9.89 8.19
CA ASN A 286 -1.98 10.75 7.55
C ASN A 286 -0.80 9.87 7.11
N PRO A 287 -0.70 9.52 5.82
CA PRO A 287 0.25 8.52 5.34
C PRO A 287 1.68 9.08 5.20
N ARG A 288 2.11 9.90 6.15
CA ARG A 288 3.41 10.54 6.11
C ARG A 288 4.53 9.52 6.24
N PRO A 289 5.45 9.42 5.24
CA PRO A 289 6.59 8.53 5.32
C PRO A 289 7.46 8.81 6.55
N ARG A 290 7.98 7.75 7.19
CA ARG A 290 8.75 7.85 8.44
C ARG A 290 10.13 7.25 8.26
N ALA A 291 11.16 7.99 8.67
CA ALA A 291 12.56 7.57 8.56
C ALA A 291 12.88 6.36 9.45
N ASP A 292 12.23 6.23 10.63
CA ASP A 292 12.44 5.10 11.55
C ASP A 292 12.01 3.75 10.91
N THR A 293 10.98 3.73 10.07
CA THR A 293 10.55 2.53 9.36
C THR A 293 11.55 2.11 8.29
N ILE A 294 12.17 3.08 7.60
CA ILE A 294 13.25 2.82 6.65
C ILE A 294 14.53 2.41 7.38
N GLN A 295 14.83 2.99 8.54
CA GLN A 295 15.96 2.56 9.37
C GLN A 295 15.87 1.07 9.74
N THR A 296 14.69 0.60 10.12
CA THR A 296 14.45 -0.83 10.39
C THR A 296 14.67 -1.67 9.14
N THR A 297 14.21 -1.21 7.97
CA THR A 297 14.45 -1.89 6.70
C THR A 297 15.95 -1.98 6.40
N LEU A 298 16.71 -0.91 6.56
CA LEU A 298 18.16 -0.91 6.38
C LEU A 298 18.85 -1.93 7.30
N GLN A 299 18.42 -2.01 8.56
CA GLN A 299 18.91 -3.04 9.50
C GLN A 299 18.60 -4.47 9.04
N ALA A 300 17.40 -4.68 8.50
CA ALA A 300 16.96 -6.00 8.05
C ALA A 300 17.76 -6.49 6.82
N ILE A 301 18.09 -5.59 5.88
CA ILE A 301 18.74 -5.97 4.61
C ILE A 301 20.28 -5.92 4.66
N LYS A 302 20.89 -5.35 5.71
CA LYS A 302 22.35 -5.10 5.77
C LYS A 302 23.23 -6.33 5.57
N LYS A 303 22.72 -7.53 5.91
CA LYS A 303 23.45 -8.79 5.72
C LYS A 303 23.70 -9.08 4.23
N ASN A 304 22.70 -8.78 3.38
CA ASN A 304 22.74 -9.05 1.94
C ASN A 304 23.07 -7.79 1.11
N THR A 305 22.92 -6.61 1.70
CA THR A 305 23.20 -5.29 1.09
C THR A 305 24.10 -4.49 2.05
N PRO A 306 25.43 -4.70 2.05
CA PRO A 306 26.34 -4.07 3.03
C PRO A 306 26.29 -2.54 3.05
N LYS A 307 26.01 -1.91 1.90
CA LYS A 307 25.82 -0.44 1.79
C LYS A 307 24.68 0.10 2.66
N ALA A 308 23.75 -0.76 3.11
CA ALA A 308 22.66 -0.37 3.99
C ALA A 308 23.15 0.05 5.39
N ALA A 309 24.33 -0.41 5.83
CA ALA A 309 24.87 -0.10 7.18
C ALA A 309 25.17 1.40 7.38
N GLY A 310 25.54 2.13 6.32
CA GLY A 310 25.86 3.56 6.37
C GLY A 310 24.82 4.47 5.70
N ALA A 311 23.72 3.92 5.23
CA ALA A 311 22.74 4.67 4.47
C ALA A 311 21.87 5.57 5.37
N ASN A 312 21.60 6.80 4.91
CA ASN A 312 20.69 7.70 5.58
C ASN A 312 19.23 7.34 5.24
N PRO A 313 18.37 6.94 6.20
CA PRO A 313 17.00 6.57 5.93
C PRO A 313 16.16 7.70 5.33
N ALA A 314 16.49 8.97 5.65
CA ALA A 314 15.77 10.12 5.11
C ALA A 314 15.97 10.32 3.59
N SER A 315 17.02 9.74 3.00
CA SER A 315 17.24 9.84 1.55
C SER A 315 16.25 9.03 0.72
N PHE A 316 15.50 8.12 1.32
CA PHE A 316 14.50 7.27 0.67
C PHE A 316 13.05 7.74 0.86
N ILE A 317 12.83 8.89 1.46
CA ILE A 317 11.49 9.43 1.70
C ILE A 317 11.34 10.82 1.10
N ASP A 318 10.13 11.12 0.61
CA ASP A 318 9.72 12.47 0.25
C ASP A 318 8.35 12.75 0.86
N THR A 319 8.29 13.69 1.80
CA THR A 319 7.06 14.04 2.50
C THR A 319 6.30 15.19 1.88
N SER A 320 6.86 15.81 0.84
CA SER A 320 6.37 17.07 0.28
C SER A 320 4.93 17.00 -0.24
N ILE A 321 4.52 15.84 -0.79
CA ILE A 321 3.14 15.63 -1.26
C ILE A 321 2.18 15.52 -0.06
N VAL A 322 2.51 14.67 0.91
CA VAL A 322 1.66 14.47 2.10
C VAL A 322 1.57 15.74 2.93
N ASP A 323 2.68 16.46 3.10
CA ASP A 323 2.70 17.74 3.82
C ASP A 323 1.85 18.82 3.10
N GLN A 324 1.84 18.83 1.75
CA GLN A 324 0.94 19.66 0.94
C GLN A 324 -0.52 19.29 1.20
N LEU A 325 -0.88 18.00 1.09
CA LEU A 325 -2.27 17.53 1.27
C LEU A 325 -2.76 17.72 2.72
N ALA A 326 -1.87 17.64 3.70
CA ALA A 326 -2.19 17.94 5.09
C ALA A 326 -2.58 19.42 5.27
N LYS A 327 -1.84 20.35 4.64
CA LYS A 327 -2.18 21.79 4.63
C LYS A 327 -3.50 22.07 3.93
N GLU A 328 -3.82 21.31 2.89
CA GLU A 328 -5.11 21.38 2.16
C GLU A 328 -6.27 20.73 2.95
N GLY A 329 -6.00 20.10 4.11
CA GLY A 329 -7.02 19.51 5.00
C GLY A 329 -7.45 18.09 4.66
N TYR A 330 -6.72 17.38 3.81
CA TYR A 330 -7.07 16.01 3.40
C TYR A 330 -7.04 14.99 4.55
N TYR A 331 -6.28 15.22 5.59
CA TYR A 331 -6.04 14.28 6.71
C TYR A 331 -6.63 14.76 8.06
N LYS A 332 -7.66 15.61 8.00
CA LYS A 332 -8.40 16.07 9.19
C LYS A 332 -9.52 15.12 9.56
#